data_322c512f001fddfc9cafdee0a4a985e7
#
_entry.id   322c512f001fddfc9cafdee0a4a985e7
#
_cell.length_a   1.000
_cell.length_b   1.000
_cell.length_c   1.000
_cell.angle_alpha   90.00
_cell.angle_beta   90.00
_cell.angle_gamma   90.00
#
_symmetry.space_group_name_H-M   'P 1'
#
loop_
_entity.id
_entity.type
_entity.pdbx_description
1 polymer ?
#
loop_
_entity_poly.entity_id
_entity_poly.type
_entity_poly.pdbx_seq_one_letter_code
_entity_poly.pdbx_strand_id
1 'polypeptide(L)'
;MPDPPRRTIPDPSRKPRDDELDVYGLTHIGKVRRNNEDAFLLASIHKRVHVESTSLADHQRLMLGDERLAVIAMVADGVGGLASGEEASALALETAMRYVSETMNCYYRVDAAEPRLIEALQAAAMRAHEAVRNARADDGTPRRMATTLTLYMGVWPNYYLLQVGDSRYYSWRNGTLTQVSRDQTMAQDLVDQGVLSQTAARRTPLAHVLSSALGGDQAEPVVTHLPADWGNVHLLCSDGLTKHVSDERIAERLANMTSAKQVCEVLLQDALDGGGTDNITVVVRRVVPQEAR
;
A
#
# COMPACT_ATOMS: atom_id res chain seq x y z
N MET A 1 -0.44 18.46 -35.30
CA MET A 1 0.00 18.94 -33.98
C MET A 1 1.35 18.33 -33.71
N PRO A 2 2.38 19.03 -33.26
CA PRO A 2 3.65 18.43 -32.89
C PRO A 2 3.41 17.53 -31.69
N ASP A 3 4.00 16.31 -31.69
CA ASP A 3 4.03 15.40 -30.55
C ASP A 3 4.49 16.14 -29.29
N PRO A 4 3.85 15.92 -28.13
CA PRO A 4 4.33 16.49 -26.89
C PRO A 4 5.76 16.00 -26.66
N PRO A 5 6.67 16.86 -26.15
CA PRO A 5 8.04 16.49 -25.93
C PRO A 5 8.10 15.23 -25.05
N ARG A 6 8.70 14.16 -25.56
CA ARG A 6 8.99 12.96 -24.77
C ARG A 6 9.86 13.40 -23.59
N ARG A 7 9.31 13.39 -22.39
CA ARG A 7 10.09 13.63 -21.17
C ARG A 7 11.19 12.57 -21.12
N THR A 8 12.43 12.99 -21.30
CA THR A 8 13.58 12.12 -21.16
C THR A 8 13.62 11.64 -19.72
N ILE A 9 13.45 10.32 -19.51
CA ILE A 9 13.66 9.71 -18.20
C ILE A 9 15.14 9.93 -17.86
N PRO A 10 15.45 10.56 -16.72
CA PRO A 10 16.84 10.61 -16.26
C PRO A 10 17.38 9.19 -16.13
N ASP A 11 18.70 9.03 -16.02
CA ASP A 11 19.35 7.73 -15.82
C ASP A 11 18.45 6.81 -14.96
N PRO A 12 17.94 5.70 -15.51
CA PRO A 12 16.98 4.84 -14.80
C PRO A 12 17.58 4.15 -13.57
N SER A 13 18.92 4.16 -13.44
CA SER A 13 19.59 3.67 -12.22
C SER A 13 19.56 4.68 -11.07
N ARG A 14 19.26 5.95 -11.35
CA ARG A 14 19.22 7.01 -10.35
C ARG A 14 17.96 6.90 -9.47
N LYS A 15 18.18 6.99 -8.17
CA LYS A 15 17.06 7.11 -7.20
C LYS A 15 16.26 8.39 -7.46
N PRO A 16 14.92 8.32 -7.52
CA PRO A 16 14.08 9.51 -7.63
C PRO A 16 14.26 10.45 -6.43
N ARG A 17 14.33 11.75 -6.68
CA ARG A 17 14.35 12.79 -5.64
C ARG A 17 12.96 12.91 -4.99
N ASP A 18 12.87 13.61 -3.85
CA ASP A 18 11.61 13.80 -3.13
C ASP A 18 10.62 14.66 -3.91
N ASP A 19 11.12 15.68 -4.63
CA ASP A 19 10.32 16.54 -5.51
C ASP A 19 9.83 15.86 -6.79
N GLU A 20 10.34 14.66 -7.10
CA GLU A 20 9.90 13.82 -8.22
C GLU A 20 8.85 12.78 -7.82
N LEU A 21 8.51 12.69 -6.54
CA LEU A 21 7.46 11.79 -6.07
C LEU A 21 6.11 12.50 -6.07
N ASP A 22 5.20 12.00 -6.88
CA ASP A 22 3.80 12.37 -6.89
C ASP A 22 2.99 11.28 -6.18
N VAL A 23 2.59 11.56 -4.94
CA VAL A 23 1.95 10.59 -4.04
C VAL A 23 0.74 11.22 -3.40
N TYR A 24 -0.38 10.50 -3.39
CA TYR A 24 -1.60 10.94 -2.72
C TYR A 24 -2.42 9.74 -2.26
N GLY A 25 -3.16 9.91 -1.18
CA GLY A 25 -4.11 8.94 -0.66
C GLY A 25 -5.35 9.63 -0.13
N LEU A 26 -6.48 8.95 -0.22
CA LEU A 26 -7.74 9.36 0.37
C LEU A 26 -8.54 8.14 0.82
N THR A 27 -9.41 8.38 1.78
CA THR A 27 -10.41 7.41 2.23
C THR A 27 -11.78 8.09 2.36
N HIS A 28 -12.85 7.35 2.11
CA HIS A 28 -14.22 7.85 2.14
C HIS A 28 -15.18 6.77 2.69
N ILE A 29 -16.13 7.18 3.51
CA ILE A 29 -17.10 6.28 4.14
C ILE A 29 -18.03 5.55 3.14
N GLY A 30 -18.09 6.00 1.89
CA GLY A 30 -19.09 5.53 0.92
C GLY A 30 -20.45 6.21 1.10
N LYS A 31 -21.50 5.62 0.51
CA LYS A 31 -22.89 6.13 0.57
C LYS A 31 -23.79 5.34 1.51
N VAL A 32 -23.37 4.14 1.94
CA VAL A 32 -24.20 3.18 2.65
C VAL A 32 -23.72 2.89 4.07
N ARG A 33 -22.40 2.84 4.26
CA ARG A 33 -21.80 2.55 5.56
C ARG A 33 -22.04 3.70 6.55
N ARG A 34 -22.05 3.39 7.84
CA ARG A 34 -22.20 4.38 8.92
C ARG A 34 -20.87 4.84 9.47
N ASN A 35 -19.85 3.98 9.42
CA ASN A 35 -18.48 4.23 9.86
C ASN A 35 -17.52 3.97 8.71
N ASN A 36 -16.38 4.63 8.76
CA ASN A 36 -15.27 4.31 7.86
C ASN A 36 -14.29 3.41 8.61
N GLU A 37 -14.27 2.14 8.25
CA GLU A 37 -13.41 1.12 8.86
C GLU A 37 -12.10 0.95 8.07
N ASP A 38 -11.97 1.63 6.93
CA ASP A 38 -10.73 1.71 6.16
C ASP A 38 -9.74 2.68 6.79
N ALA A 39 -8.46 2.38 6.69
CA ALA A 39 -7.38 3.29 7.02
C ALA A 39 -6.26 3.22 5.96
N PHE A 40 -5.53 4.31 5.78
CA PHE A 40 -4.32 4.33 4.98
C PHE A 40 -3.20 5.11 5.68
N LEU A 41 -1.97 4.82 5.28
CA LEU A 41 -0.79 5.55 5.74
C LEU A 41 0.16 5.76 4.55
N LEU A 42 0.63 6.99 4.40
CA LEU A 42 1.72 7.37 3.51
C LEU A 42 2.87 7.91 4.35
N ALA A 43 4.05 7.34 4.21
CA ALA A 43 5.21 7.73 4.98
C ALA A 43 6.50 7.62 4.17
N SER A 44 7.53 8.29 4.62
CA SER A 44 8.91 8.09 4.18
C SER A 44 9.84 7.96 5.38
N ILE A 45 10.86 7.12 5.24
CA ILE A 45 11.91 6.96 6.25
C ILE A 45 13.14 7.69 5.73
N HIS A 46 13.72 8.55 6.57
CA HIS A 46 14.85 9.38 6.22
C HIS A 46 16.01 9.15 7.19
N LYS A 47 17.23 9.26 6.67
CA LYS A 47 18.46 9.31 7.45
C LYS A 47 18.95 10.76 7.47
N ARG A 48 19.16 11.29 8.68
CA ARG A 48 19.67 12.63 8.90
C ARG A 48 20.83 12.62 9.89
N VAL A 49 21.89 13.36 9.59
CA VAL A 49 22.98 13.64 10.54
C VAL A 49 22.82 15.07 11.05
N HIS A 50 22.71 15.21 12.36
CA HIS A 50 22.75 16.50 13.04
C HIS A 50 24.09 16.64 13.75
N VAL A 51 24.87 17.69 13.42
CA VAL A 51 26.15 17.96 14.05
C VAL A 51 25.91 18.94 15.21
N GLU A 52 26.03 18.47 16.43
CA GLU A 52 25.86 19.28 17.64
C GLU A 52 27.05 20.24 17.84
N SER A 53 28.28 19.75 17.61
CA SER A 53 29.52 20.54 17.76
C SER A 53 30.65 19.83 17.01
N THR A 54 31.61 20.59 16.45
CA THR A 54 32.75 20.01 15.78
C THR A 54 33.93 20.99 15.73
N SER A 55 35.15 20.47 15.72
CA SER A 55 36.38 21.20 15.45
C SER A 55 36.81 21.15 13.97
N LEU A 56 36.05 20.46 13.12
CA LEU A 56 36.35 20.31 11.68
C LEU A 56 36.06 21.60 10.92
N ALA A 57 37.03 22.05 10.11
CA ALA A 57 36.90 23.28 9.30
C ALA A 57 35.81 23.19 8.24
N ASP A 58 35.54 21.99 7.70
CA ASP A 58 34.54 21.73 6.67
C ASP A 58 33.54 20.66 7.14
N HIS A 59 32.70 21.05 8.09
CA HIS A 59 31.67 20.16 8.62
C HIS A 59 30.42 20.04 7.72
N GLN A 60 30.28 20.92 6.72
CA GLN A 60 29.16 20.86 5.77
C GLN A 60 29.13 19.54 5.01
N ARG A 61 30.28 18.90 4.78
CA ARG A 61 30.39 17.56 4.20
C ARG A 61 29.83 16.45 5.09
N LEU A 62 29.73 16.70 6.40
CA LEU A 62 29.13 15.77 7.37
C LEU A 62 27.62 15.98 7.50
N MET A 63 27.11 17.16 7.15
CA MET A 63 25.69 17.40 7.00
C MET A 63 25.20 16.72 5.72
N LEU A 64 25.26 15.40 5.71
CA LEU A 64 24.59 14.60 4.70
C LEU A 64 23.12 15.01 4.75
N GLY A 65 22.64 15.54 3.63
CA GLY A 65 21.27 16.00 3.50
C GLY A 65 20.29 14.92 3.96
N ASP A 66 19.07 15.32 4.17
CA ASP A 66 17.97 14.43 4.53
C ASP A 66 17.79 13.35 3.43
N GLU A 67 18.45 12.19 3.61
CA GLU A 67 18.43 11.11 2.65
C GLU A 67 17.22 10.22 2.90
N ARG A 68 16.24 10.24 1.98
CA ARG A 68 15.14 9.30 2.02
C ARG A 68 15.65 7.86 1.81
N LEU A 69 15.37 6.98 2.75
CA LEU A 69 15.75 5.57 2.70
C LEU A 69 14.67 4.71 2.10
N ALA A 70 13.42 4.98 2.48
CA ALA A 70 12.26 4.23 1.99
C ALA A 70 11.04 5.14 1.78
N VAL A 71 10.15 4.72 0.92
CA VAL A 71 8.77 5.21 0.79
C VAL A 71 7.83 4.09 1.17
N ILE A 72 6.83 4.38 1.97
CA ILE A 72 5.86 3.40 2.48
C ILE A 72 4.46 3.89 2.14
N ALA A 73 3.63 3.00 1.61
CA ALA A 73 2.20 3.20 1.46
C ALA A 73 1.48 1.97 2.01
N MET A 74 0.46 2.18 2.85
CA MET A 74 -0.33 1.11 3.43
C MET A 74 -1.81 1.40 3.27
N VAL A 75 -2.58 0.34 3.05
CA VAL A 75 -4.05 0.33 3.10
C VAL A 75 -4.48 -0.84 3.97
N ALA A 76 -5.43 -0.59 4.85
CA ALA A 76 -6.07 -1.59 5.69
C ALA A 76 -7.58 -1.40 5.64
N ASP A 77 -8.32 -2.49 5.44
CA ASP A 77 -9.77 -2.55 5.40
C ASP A 77 -10.24 -3.33 6.64
N GLY A 78 -10.90 -2.63 7.54
CA GLY A 78 -11.32 -3.19 8.83
C GLY A 78 -12.59 -4.03 8.72
N VAL A 79 -12.56 -5.21 9.33
CA VAL A 79 -13.69 -6.13 9.39
C VAL A 79 -14.10 -6.35 10.86
N GLY A 80 -15.37 -6.14 11.19
CA GLY A 80 -15.81 -6.39 12.56
C GLY A 80 -17.13 -5.75 12.96
N GLY A 81 -17.63 -4.84 12.15
CA GLY A 81 -18.87 -4.08 12.41
C GLY A 81 -18.80 -3.20 13.67
N LEU A 82 -19.50 -2.05 13.68
CA LEU A 82 -19.41 -1.02 14.71
C LEU A 82 -17.96 -0.47 14.81
N ALA A 83 -17.52 0.11 15.89
CA ALA A 83 -16.19 0.73 16.03
C ALA A 83 -14.98 -0.24 15.97
N SER A 84 -15.20 -1.55 15.84
CA SER A 84 -14.14 -2.55 15.93
C SER A 84 -13.30 -2.65 14.66
N GLY A 85 -13.87 -2.41 13.48
CA GLY A 85 -13.14 -2.43 12.21
C GLY A 85 -12.18 -1.23 12.08
N GLU A 86 -12.63 -0.02 12.44
CA GLU A 86 -11.81 1.19 12.47
C GLU A 86 -10.60 1.04 13.40
N GLU A 87 -10.80 0.48 14.60
CA GLU A 87 -9.72 0.22 15.54
C GLU A 87 -8.75 -0.84 15.01
N ALA A 88 -9.26 -1.90 14.36
CA ALA A 88 -8.44 -2.96 13.78
C ALA A 88 -7.51 -2.43 12.70
N SER A 89 -8.04 -1.67 11.74
CA SER A 89 -7.26 -1.11 10.63
C SER A 89 -6.20 -0.10 11.15
N ALA A 90 -6.57 0.78 12.06
CA ALA A 90 -5.65 1.73 12.68
C ALA A 90 -4.52 1.02 13.44
N LEU A 91 -4.85 0.07 14.33
CA LEU A 91 -3.88 -0.67 15.13
C LEU A 91 -2.92 -1.49 14.26
N ALA A 92 -3.42 -2.08 13.17
CA ALA A 92 -2.60 -2.83 12.24
C ALA A 92 -1.57 -1.92 11.54
N LEU A 93 -1.99 -0.76 11.02
CA LEU A 93 -1.09 0.20 10.37
C LEU A 93 -0.04 0.76 11.34
N GLU A 94 -0.45 1.14 12.54
CA GLU A 94 0.47 1.67 13.57
C GLU A 94 1.50 0.62 13.99
N THR A 95 1.07 -0.63 14.22
CA THR A 95 1.97 -1.68 14.66
C THR A 95 2.94 -2.08 13.56
N ALA A 96 2.46 -2.24 12.32
CA ALA A 96 3.31 -2.55 11.17
C ALA A 96 4.32 -1.43 10.91
N MET A 97 3.89 -0.16 10.93
CA MET A 97 4.78 0.98 10.71
C MET A 97 5.84 1.10 11.80
N ARG A 98 5.47 0.91 13.06
CA ARG A 98 6.40 0.94 14.19
C ARG A 98 7.48 -0.13 14.02
N TYR A 99 7.09 -1.37 13.75
CA TYR A 99 8.03 -2.46 13.56
C TYR A 99 8.96 -2.21 12.38
N VAL A 100 8.43 -1.76 11.24
CA VAL A 100 9.25 -1.42 10.06
C VAL A 100 10.24 -0.31 10.40
N SER A 101 9.83 0.75 11.08
CA SER A 101 10.72 1.87 11.42
C SER A 101 11.84 1.46 12.39
N GLU A 102 11.56 0.60 13.35
CA GLU A 102 12.52 0.09 14.32
C GLU A 102 13.55 -0.86 13.67
N THR A 103 13.10 -1.70 12.75
CA THR A 103 13.95 -2.71 12.10
C THR A 103 14.76 -2.16 10.93
N MET A 104 14.30 -1.10 10.26
CA MET A 104 15.00 -0.50 9.11
C MET A 104 16.42 0.00 9.44
N ASN A 105 16.72 0.32 10.69
CA ASN A 105 18.07 0.71 11.10
C ASN A 105 19.15 -0.36 10.83
N CYS A 106 18.75 -1.61 10.59
CA CYS A 106 19.65 -2.75 10.35
C CYS A 106 19.91 -3.01 8.85
N TYR A 107 19.15 -2.41 7.91
CA TYR A 107 19.11 -2.84 6.50
C TYR A 107 19.79 -1.89 5.50
N TYR A 108 20.59 -0.92 5.95
CA TYR A 108 21.25 0.07 5.08
C TYR A 108 22.38 -0.47 4.19
N ARG A 109 22.67 -1.77 4.17
CA ARG A 109 23.65 -2.38 3.28
C ARG A 109 22.94 -3.18 2.19
N VAL A 110 23.04 -2.69 0.97
CA VAL A 110 22.32 -3.13 -0.24
C VAL A 110 22.54 -4.60 -0.62
N ASP A 111 23.68 -5.22 -0.27
CA ASP A 111 24.09 -6.51 -0.84
C ASP A 111 23.66 -7.77 -0.04
N ALA A 112 23.07 -7.61 1.17
CA ALA A 112 22.66 -8.78 1.97
C ALA A 112 21.21 -8.66 2.46
N ALA A 113 20.44 -7.74 1.93
CA ALA A 113 19.24 -7.21 2.57
C ALA A 113 17.93 -7.88 2.13
N GLU A 114 17.85 -8.47 0.93
CA GLU A 114 16.56 -8.90 0.37
C GLU A 114 15.85 -9.99 1.21
N PRO A 115 16.46 -11.11 1.59
CA PRO A 115 15.78 -12.12 2.41
C PRO A 115 15.38 -11.56 3.79
N ARG A 116 16.26 -10.76 4.39
CA ARG A 116 16.00 -10.15 5.71
C ARG A 116 14.87 -9.12 5.68
N LEU A 117 14.74 -8.37 4.58
CA LEU A 117 13.66 -7.41 4.43
C LEU A 117 12.32 -8.12 4.23
N ILE A 118 12.29 -9.21 3.46
CA ILE A 118 11.12 -10.06 3.31
C ILE A 118 10.69 -10.62 4.67
N GLU A 119 11.62 -11.21 5.43
CA GLU A 119 11.38 -11.71 6.79
C GLU A 119 10.87 -10.60 7.74
N ALA A 120 11.45 -9.41 7.65
CA ALA A 120 11.02 -8.27 8.47
C ALA A 120 9.61 -7.79 8.13
N LEU A 121 9.24 -7.76 6.85
CA LEU A 121 7.89 -7.41 6.43
C LEU A 121 6.87 -8.46 6.87
N GLN A 122 7.20 -9.76 6.75
CA GLN A 122 6.37 -10.84 7.28
C GLN A 122 6.22 -10.73 8.81
N ALA A 123 7.32 -10.45 9.52
CA ALA A 123 7.28 -10.24 10.96
C ALA A 123 6.44 -9.01 11.35
N ALA A 124 6.49 -7.92 10.58
CA ALA A 124 5.64 -6.75 10.78
C ALA A 124 4.16 -7.11 10.72
N ALA A 125 3.76 -7.90 9.70
CA ALA A 125 2.38 -8.38 9.58
C ALA A 125 1.97 -9.28 10.76
N MET A 126 2.84 -10.20 11.18
CA MET A 126 2.55 -11.08 12.31
C MET A 126 2.47 -10.32 13.63
N ARG A 127 3.29 -9.29 13.83
CA ARG A 127 3.16 -8.40 15.00
C ARG A 127 1.83 -7.62 14.99
N ALA A 128 1.43 -7.13 13.82
CA ALA A 128 0.12 -6.50 13.66
C ALA A 128 -1.02 -7.49 13.92
N HIS A 129 -0.91 -8.74 13.42
CA HIS A 129 -1.88 -9.80 13.69
C HIS A 129 -2.03 -10.06 15.19
N GLU A 130 -0.93 -10.24 15.91
CA GLU A 130 -0.94 -10.43 17.36
C GLU A 130 -1.55 -9.24 18.11
N ALA A 131 -1.23 -8.00 17.70
CA ALA A 131 -1.76 -6.80 18.33
C ALA A 131 -3.28 -6.71 18.16
N VAL A 132 -3.79 -6.90 16.95
CA VAL A 132 -5.25 -6.88 16.65
C VAL A 132 -5.96 -8.03 17.37
N ARG A 133 -5.42 -9.24 17.33
CA ARG A 133 -6.00 -10.42 17.98
C ARG A 133 -6.08 -10.31 19.50
N ASN A 134 -5.09 -9.64 20.12
CA ASN A 134 -5.01 -9.49 21.58
C ASN A 134 -5.66 -8.21 22.10
N ALA A 135 -6.25 -7.39 21.21
CA ALA A 135 -6.94 -6.18 21.64
C ALA A 135 -8.11 -6.48 22.57
N ARG A 136 -8.29 -5.63 23.58
CA ARG A 136 -9.32 -5.75 24.61
C ARG A 136 -10.18 -4.50 24.66
N ALA A 137 -11.44 -4.66 24.99
CA ALA A 137 -12.26 -3.52 25.39
C ALA A 137 -11.84 -2.98 26.76
N ASP A 138 -12.32 -1.79 27.14
CA ASP A 138 -12.00 -1.16 28.43
C ASP A 138 -12.38 -2.03 29.64
N ASP A 139 -13.38 -2.90 29.51
CA ASP A 139 -13.79 -3.87 30.51
C ASP A 139 -12.94 -5.17 30.52
N GLY A 140 -11.90 -5.24 29.68
CA GLY A 140 -10.99 -6.38 29.55
C GLY A 140 -11.51 -7.53 28.69
N THR A 141 -12.71 -7.41 28.09
CA THR A 141 -13.26 -8.45 27.20
C THR A 141 -12.50 -8.51 25.87
N PRO A 142 -12.28 -9.71 25.28
CA PRO A 142 -11.68 -9.83 23.97
C PRO A 142 -12.53 -9.17 22.90
N ARG A 143 -11.91 -8.32 22.06
CA ARG A 143 -12.57 -7.81 20.85
C ARG A 143 -12.38 -8.77 19.70
N ARG A 144 -13.48 -9.09 19.01
CA ARG A 144 -13.44 -9.84 17.75
C ARG A 144 -13.37 -8.83 16.62
N MET A 145 -12.17 -8.55 16.15
CA MET A 145 -11.91 -7.63 15.07
C MET A 145 -10.81 -8.17 14.18
N ALA A 146 -10.88 -7.83 12.90
CA ALA A 146 -9.90 -8.23 11.92
C ALA A 146 -9.71 -7.10 10.90
N THR A 147 -8.65 -7.17 10.13
CA THR A 147 -8.39 -6.21 9.05
C THR A 147 -7.50 -6.83 7.98
N THR A 148 -7.59 -6.30 6.77
CA THR A 148 -6.59 -6.54 5.73
C THR A 148 -5.32 -5.72 6.00
N LEU A 149 -4.25 -6.00 5.28
CA LEU A 149 -3.08 -5.14 5.18
C LEU A 149 -2.43 -5.30 3.81
N THR A 150 -2.41 -4.23 3.05
CA THR A 150 -1.61 -4.12 1.83
C THR A 150 -0.57 -3.03 2.04
N LEU A 151 0.71 -3.42 2.08
CA LEU A 151 1.84 -2.53 2.34
C LEU A 151 2.79 -2.57 1.15
N TYR A 152 2.98 -1.41 0.52
CA TYR A 152 4.04 -1.15 -0.44
C TYR A 152 5.21 -0.47 0.26
N MET A 153 6.42 -0.98 0.01
CA MET A 153 7.68 -0.41 0.49
C MET A 153 8.67 -0.26 -0.66
N GLY A 154 9.04 0.98 -0.94
CA GLY A 154 10.05 1.30 -1.95
C GLY A 154 11.40 1.61 -1.30
N VAL A 155 12.37 0.70 -1.45
CA VAL A 155 13.78 0.87 -1.08
C VAL A 155 14.56 0.77 -2.38
N TRP A 156 14.86 1.93 -2.98
CA TRP A 156 15.49 1.97 -4.29
C TRP A 156 16.79 1.14 -4.35
N PRO A 157 17.01 0.29 -5.38
CA PRO A 157 16.20 0.09 -6.61
C PRO A 157 15.18 -1.06 -6.51
N ASN A 158 14.66 -1.38 -5.33
CA ASN A 158 13.75 -2.49 -5.13
C ASN A 158 12.43 -2.01 -4.51
N TYR A 159 11.34 -2.69 -4.86
CA TYR A 159 10.02 -2.50 -4.27
C TYR A 159 9.53 -3.82 -3.68
N TYR A 160 8.83 -3.73 -2.57
CA TYR A 160 8.27 -4.87 -1.87
C TYR A 160 6.79 -4.61 -1.61
N LEU A 161 5.99 -5.63 -1.90
CA LEU A 161 4.57 -5.67 -1.59
C LEU A 161 4.36 -6.73 -0.51
N LEU A 162 3.87 -6.34 0.64
CA LEU A 162 3.33 -7.25 1.66
C LEU A 162 1.81 -7.21 1.58
N GLN A 163 1.16 -8.37 1.59
CA GLN A 163 -0.28 -8.51 1.52
C GLN A 163 -0.81 -9.51 2.53
N VAL A 164 -1.91 -9.12 3.20
CA VAL A 164 -2.83 -9.98 3.96
C VAL A 164 -4.25 -9.52 3.65
N GLY A 165 -5.11 -10.39 3.13
CA GLY A 165 -6.49 -10.09 2.77
C GLY A 165 -6.73 -9.82 1.29
N ASP A 166 -7.75 -9.03 0.96
CA ASP A 166 -8.24 -8.78 -0.40
C ASP A 166 -8.18 -7.31 -0.84
N SER A 167 -7.61 -6.43 -0.02
CA SER A 167 -7.19 -5.10 -0.49
C SER A 167 -6.11 -5.27 -1.55
N ARG A 168 -6.25 -4.53 -2.65
CA ARG A 168 -5.45 -4.80 -3.85
C ARG A 168 -4.32 -3.82 -4.07
N TYR A 169 -3.28 -4.34 -4.73
CA TYR A 169 -2.20 -3.56 -5.30
C TYR A 169 -2.11 -3.80 -6.81
N TYR A 170 -2.11 -2.70 -7.55
CA TYR A 170 -1.94 -2.67 -9.00
C TYR A 170 -0.68 -1.93 -9.40
N SER A 171 -0.04 -2.42 -10.45
CA SER A 171 1.01 -1.72 -11.19
C SER A 171 0.48 -1.36 -12.58
N TRP A 172 0.51 -0.09 -12.93
CA TRP A 172 0.20 0.35 -14.29
C TRP A 172 1.48 0.82 -14.98
N ARG A 173 1.73 0.29 -16.17
CA ARG A 173 2.92 0.60 -16.96
C ARG A 173 2.62 0.49 -18.44
N ASN A 174 3.04 1.49 -19.26
CA ASN A 174 2.94 1.46 -20.72
C ASN A 174 1.53 1.06 -21.24
N GLY A 175 0.48 1.55 -20.59
CA GLY A 175 -0.90 1.24 -20.98
C GLY A 175 -1.45 -0.07 -20.42
N THR A 176 -0.67 -0.83 -19.68
CA THR A 176 -1.10 -2.11 -19.09
C THR A 176 -1.27 -1.98 -17.58
N LEU A 177 -2.46 -2.35 -17.09
CA LEU A 177 -2.75 -2.51 -15.67
C LEU A 177 -2.55 -3.98 -15.29
N THR A 178 -1.80 -4.22 -14.24
CA THR A 178 -1.57 -5.57 -13.68
C THR A 178 -1.94 -5.57 -12.21
N GLN A 179 -2.90 -6.41 -11.81
CA GLN A 179 -3.11 -6.72 -10.40
C GLN A 179 -1.95 -7.63 -9.96
N VAL A 180 -1.12 -7.14 -9.05
CA VAL A 180 0.05 -7.87 -8.52
C VAL A 180 -0.33 -8.66 -7.28
N SER A 181 -1.22 -8.09 -6.45
CA SER A 181 -1.78 -8.79 -5.29
C SER A 181 -2.71 -9.92 -5.73
N ARG A 182 -2.81 -10.96 -4.92
CA ARG A 182 -3.81 -12.02 -5.07
C ARG A 182 -4.82 -11.89 -3.93
N ASP A 183 -6.11 -11.79 -4.26
CA ASP A 183 -7.15 -11.71 -3.23
C ASP A 183 -7.13 -12.98 -2.36
N GLN A 184 -6.95 -12.83 -1.05
CA GLN A 184 -7.01 -13.94 -0.09
C GLN A 184 -8.43 -14.13 0.40
N THR A 185 -9.28 -14.69 -0.47
CA THR A 185 -10.68 -15.02 -0.20
C THR A 185 -10.96 -16.49 -0.44
N MET A 186 -11.99 -17.02 0.25
CA MET A 186 -12.42 -18.42 0.07
C MET A 186 -12.76 -18.72 -1.41
N ALA A 187 -13.33 -17.77 -2.13
CA ALA A 187 -13.64 -17.97 -3.54
C ALA A 187 -12.37 -18.07 -4.40
N GLN A 188 -11.36 -17.26 -4.15
CA GLN A 188 -10.10 -17.30 -4.89
C GLN A 188 -9.34 -18.60 -4.58
N ASP A 189 -9.38 -19.08 -3.35
CA ASP A 189 -8.76 -20.35 -2.99
C ASP A 189 -9.38 -21.54 -3.76
N LEU A 190 -10.71 -21.50 -3.97
CA LEU A 190 -11.41 -22.50 -4.83
C LEU A 190 -11.06 -22.35 -6.31
N VAL A 191 -10.77 -21.16 -6.79
CA VAL A 191 -10.25 -20.96 -8.16
C VAL A 191 -8.88 -21.58 -8.32
N ASP A 192 -7.98 -21.33 -7.40
CA ASP A 192 -6.60 -21.85 -7.45
C ASP A 192 -6.54 -23.37 -7.34
N GLN A 193 -7.52 -23.98 -6.65
CA GLN A 193 -7.72 -25.42 -6.59
C GLN A 193 -8.40 -25.99 -7.87
N GLY A 194 -8.80 -25.13 -8.82
CA GLY A 194 -9.52 -25.54 -10.03
C GLY A 194 -10.98 -25.95 -9.81
N VAL A 195 -11.54 -25.66 -8.62
CA VAL A 195 -12.93 -26.00 -8.27
C VAL A 195 -13.91 -24.98 -8.88
N LEU A 196 -13.53 -23.69 -8.90
CA LEU A 196 -14.33 -22.63 -9.49
C LEU A 196 -13.58 -21.96 -10.66
N SER A 197 -14.34 -21.47 -11.64
CA SER A 197 -13.79 -20.52 -12.61
C SER A 197 -13.76 -19.12 -11.99
N GLN A 198 -12.87 -18.26 -12.49
CA GLN A 198 -12.77 -16.85 -12.03
C GLN A 198 -14.11 -16.11 -12.14
N THR A 199 -14.90 -16.38 -13.19
CA THR A 199 -16.22 -15.79 -13.38
C THR A 199 -17.24 -16.30 -12.36
N ALA A 200 -17.19 -17.58 -11.99
CA ALA A 200 -18.05 -18.15 -10.97
C ALA A 200 -17.69 -17.62 -9.58
N ALA A 201 -16.40 -17.52 -9.27
CA ALA A 201 -15.89 -17.00 -8.00
C ALA A 201 -16.43 -15.60 -7.69
N ARG A 202 -16.44 -14.69 -8.66
CA ARG A 202 -16.96 -13.32 -8.51
C ARG A 202 -18.47 -13.24 -8.17
N ARG A 203 -19.24 -14.32 -8.40
CA ARG A 203 -20.69 -14.37 -8.20
C ARG A 203 -21.11 -15.11 -6.95
N THR A 204 -20.18 -15.71 -6.22
CA THR A 204 -20.47 -16.43 -4.99
C THR A 204 -20.33 -15.51 -3.77
N PRO A 205 -21.10 -15.69 -2.69
CA PRO A 205 -20.88 -15.00 -1.42
C PRO A 205 -19.49 -15.19 -0.84
N LEU A 206 -18.79 -16.28 -1.20
CA LEU A 206 -17.43 -16.58 -0.78
C LEU A 206 -16.39 -15.60 -1.33
N ALA A 207 -16.74 -14.78 -2.33
CA ALA A 207 -15.90 -13.71 -2.86
C ALA A 207 -15.56 -12.64 -1.79
N HIS A 208 -16.39 -12.49 -0.78
CA HIS A 208 -16.23 -11.51 0.29
C HIS A 208 -15.87 -12.16 1.64
N VAL A 209 -15.56 -13.45 1.65
CA VAL A 209 -15.12 -14.16 2.84
C VAL A 209 -13.60 -14.29 2.79
N LEU A 210 -12.92 -13.55 3.66
CA LEU A 210 -11.45 -13.60 3.75
C LEU A 210 -10.98 -14.97 4.21
N SER A 211 -10.00 -15.54 3.53
CA SER A 211 -9.27 -16.74 3.97
C SER A 211 -8.04 -16.37 4.83
N SER A 212 -7.64 -15.10 4.80
CA SER A 212 -6.51 -14.56 5.57
C SER A 212 -6.79 -13.13 5.99
N ALA A 213 -6.67 -12.83 7.29
CA ALA A 213 -6.85 -11.49 7.84
C ALA A 213 -6.04 -11.31 9.13
N LEU A 214 -5.52 -10.11 9.38
CA LEU A 214 -4.89 -9.75 10.65
C LEU A 214 -5.94 -9.73 11.76
N GLY A 215 -5.66 -10.34 12.90
CA GLY A 215 -6.60 -10.49 14.01
C GLY A 215 -7.60 -11.64 13.84
N GLY A 216 -7.76 -12.18 12.63
CA GLY A 216 -8.61 -13.33 12.34
C GLY A 216 -8.02 -14.66 12.81
N ASP A 217 -8.65 -15.78 12.41
CA ASP A 217 -8.18 -17.12 12.77
C ASP A 217 -6.88 -17.49 12.05
N GLN A 218 -6.71 -17.00 10.83
CA GLN A 218 -5.52 -17.21 9.99
C GLN A 218 -5.02 -15.88 9.42
N ALA A 219 -3.69 -15.72 9.43
CA ALA A 219 -3.00 -14.63 8.76
C ALA A 219 -1.80 -15.20 8.01
N GLU A 220 -1.84 -15.10 6.70
CA GLU A 220 -0.81 -15.61 5.79
C GLU A 220 -0.18 -14.45 5.02
N PRO A 221 0.85 -13.78 5.60
CA PRO A 221 1.50 -12.66 4.94
C PRO A 221 2.31 -13.14 3.72
N VAL A 222 1.98 -12.60 2.55
CA VAL A 222 2.69 -12.84 1.30
C VAL A 222 3.52 -11.61 0.97
N VAL A 223 4.83 -11.79 0.72
CA VAL A 223 5.72 -10.71 0.28
C VAL A 223 6.17 -10.97 -1.14
N THR A 224 5.94 -10.00 -2.02
CA THR A 224 6.37 -10.02 -3.42
C THR A 224 7.43 -8.96 -3.64
N HIS A 225 8.58 -9.36 -4.19
CA HIS A 225 9.63 -8.46 -4.63
C HIS A 225 9.37 -7.99 -6.07
N LEU A 226 9.51 -6.71 -6.31
CA LEU A 226 9.30 -6.06 -7.60
C LEU A 226 10.49 -5.16 -7.93
N PRO A 227 11.01 -5.19 -9.16
CA PRO A 227 12.05 -4.25 -9.57
C PRO A 227 11.48 -2.83 -9.63
N ALA A 228 12.26 -1.86 -9.17
CA ALA A 228 11.90 -0.46 -9.28
C ALA A 228 11.96 0.01 -10.74
N ASP A 229 11.00 0.83 -11.13
CA ASP A 229 10.94 1.45 -12.44
C ASP A 229 10.34 2.85 -12.35
N TRP A 230 10.93 3.80 -13.06
CA TRP A 230 10.46 5.18 -13.13
C TRP A 230 9.09 5.34 -13.80
N GLY A 231 8.78 4.45 -14.74
CA GLY A 231 7.54 4.50 -15.52
C GLY A 231 6.31 3.87 -14.85
N ASN A 232 6.49 3.29 -13.65
CA ASN A 232 5.40 2.62 -12.96
C ASN A 232 4.52 3.60 -12.18
N VAL A 233 3.20 3.43 -12.32
CA VAL A 233 2.21 3.97 -11.39
C VAL A 233 1.74 2.85 -10.49
N HIS A 234 1.77 3.09 -9.19
CA HIS A 234 1.37 2.15 -8.16
C HIS A 234 0.04 2.60 -7.57
N LEU A 235 -0.93 1.70 -7.51
CA LEU A 235 -2.25 1.93 -6.91
C LEU A 235 -2.48 0.87 -5.83
N LEU A 236 -2.77 1.32 -4.62
CA LEU A 236 -3.30 0.50 -3.53
C LEU A 236 -4.75 0.91 -3.28
N CYS A 237 -5.63 -0.05 -3.04
CA CYS A 237 -7.02 0.26 -2.73
C CYS A 237 -7.67 -0.84 -1.87
N SER A 238 -8.68 -0.45 -1.10
CA SER A 238 -9.63 -1.39 -0.50
C SER A 238 -10.59 -1.96 -1.54
N ASP A 239 -11.32 -2.99 -1.18
CA ASP A 239 -12.28 -3.66 -2.06
C ASP A 239 -13.46 -2.76 -2.44
N GLY A 240 -13.74 -1.69 -1.66
CA GLY A 240 -14.78 -0.71 -1.98
C GLY A 240 -14.53 0.06 -3.28
N LEU A 241 -13.29 0.18 -3.74
CA LEU A 241 -13.02 0.69 -5.09
C LEU A 241 -13.42 -0.37 -6.13
N THR A 242 -12.92 -1.59 -6.01
CA THR A 242 -13.01 -2.62 -7.05
C THR A 242 -14.37 -3.31 -7.10
N LYS A 243 -15.21 -3.13 -6.09
CA LYS A 243 -16.64 -3.47 -6.13
C LYS A 243 -17.42 -2.66 -7.16
N HIS A 244 -16.98 -1.43 -7.45
CA HIS A 244 -17.73 -0.47 -8.25
C HIS A 244 -17.00 -0.02 -9.51
N VAL A 245 -15.67 -0.13 -9.56
CA VAL A 245 -14.84 0.33 -10.68
C VAL A 245 -14.10 -0.86 -11.27
N SER A 246 -14.32 -1.13 -12.56
CA SER A 246 -13.65 -2.23 -13.25
C SER A 246 -12.16 -1.94 -13.50
N ASP A 247 -11.36 -3.00 -13.72
CA ASP A 247 -9.93 -2.88 -14.02
C ASP A 247 -9.70 -2.05 -15.30
N GLU A 248 -10.57 -2.16 -16.31
CA GLU A 248 -10.50 -1.36 -17.53
C GLU A 248 -10.71 0.13 -17.23
N ARG A 249 -11.64 0.43 -16.34
CA ARG A 249 -11.91 1.82 -15.92
C ARG A 249 -10.76 2.39 -15.08
N ILE A 250 -10.18 1.58 -14.19
CA ILE A 250 -8.97 1.96 -13.44
C ILE A 250 -7.83 2.26 -14.41
N ALA A 251 -7.59 1.39 -15.39
CA ALA A 251 -6.55 1.58 -16.41
C ALA A 251 -6.75 2.87 -17.20
N GLU A 252 -7.99 3.17 -17.63
CA GLU A 252 -8.34 4.40 -18.32
C GLU A 252 -8.03 5.65 -17.48
N ARG A 253 -8.37 5.60 -16.19
CA ARG A 253 -8.10 6.73 -15.27
C ARG A 253 -6.61 6.95 -15.04
N LEU A 254 -5.85 5.88 -14.86
CA LEU A 254 -4.40 5.94 -14.70
C LEU A 254 -3.70 6.42 -15.99
N ALA A 255 -4.18 6.02 -17.16
CA ALA A 255 -3.65 6.48 -18.45
C ALA A 255 -3.81 8.00 -18.66
N ASN A 256 -4.88 8.58 -18.13
CA ASN A 256 -5.24 9.99 -18.29
C ASN A 256 -4.92 10.84 -17.05
N MET A 257 -4.17 10.32 -16.09
CA MET A 257 -3.86 11.03 -14.84
C MET A 257 -2.96 12.24 -15.06
N THR A 258 -3.27 13.34 -14.42
CA THR A 258 -2.43 14.54 -14.37
C THR A 258 -1.61 14.60 -13.07
N SER A 259 -2.15 14.10 -11.97
CA SER A 259 -1.49 13.97 -10.67
C SER A 259 -2.05 12.78 -9.89
N ALA A 260 -1.31 12.31 -8.89
CA ALA A 260 -1.79 11.28 -7.96
C ALA A 260 -3.08 11.74 -7.25
N LYS A 261 -3.15 13.02 -6.86
CA LYS A 261 -4.35 13.59 -6.24
C LYS A 261 -5.56 13.52 -7.17
N GLN A 262 -5.41 14.04 -8.38
CA GLN A 262 -6.51 14.08 -9.36
C GLN A 262 -7.06 12.69 -9.66
N VAL A 263 -6.20 11.68 -9.87
CA VAL A 263 -6.67 10.33 -10.19
C VAL A 263 -7.33 9.65 -8.99
N CYS A 264 -6.84 9.84 -7.76
CA CYS A 264 -7.51 9.35 -6.56
C CYS A 264 -8.93 9.93 -6.42
N GLU A 265 -9.09 11.24 -6.61
CA GLU A 265 -10.40 11.92 -6.54
C GLU A 265 -11.37 11.40 -7.61
N VAL A 266 -10.86 11.16 -8.84
CA VAL A 266 -11.70 10.65 -9.94
C VAL A 266 -12.08 9.18 -9.71
N LEU A 267 -11.17 8.34 -9.22
CA LEU A 267 -11.49 6.95 -8.89
C LEU A 267 -12.47 6.84 -7.73
N LEU A 268 -12.35 7.70 -6.71
CA LEU A 268 -13.35 7.80 -5.65
C LEU A 268 -14.72 8.17 -6.23
N GLN A 269 -14.78 9.18 -7.11
CA GLN A 269 -16.06 9.61 -7.71
C GLN A 269 -16.66 8.48 -8.56
N ASP A 270 -15.87 7.78 -9.38
CA ASP A 270 -16.32 6.61 -10.14
C ASP A 270 -16.92 5.53 -9.22
N ALA A 271 -16.29 5.25 -8.07
CA ALA A 271 -16.80 4.27 -7.11
C ALA A 271 -18.10 4.74 -6.44
N LEU A 272 -18.19 6.02 -6.08
CA LEU A 272 -19.41 6.61 -5.54
C LEU A 272 -20.56 6.56 -6.55
N ASP A 273 -20.28 6.89 -7.82
CA ASP A 273 -21.27 6.85 -8.90
C ASP A 273 -21.70 5.42 -9.23
N GLY A 274 -20.83 4.45 -9.05
CA GLY A 274 -21.11 3.01 -9.15
C GLY A 274 -21.95 2.45 -7.99
N GLY A 275 -22.24 3.27 -6.97
CA GLY A 275 -23.08 2.87 -5.83
C GLY A 275 -22.49 3.20 -4.46
N GLY A 276 -21.16 3.16 -4.31
CA GLY A 276 -20.46 3.50 -3.07
C GLY A 276 -20.94 2.71 -1.86
N THR A 277 -21.17 1.39 -2.02
CA THR A 277 -21.80 0.54 -1.00
C THR A 277 -20.90 0.21 0.17
N ASP A 278 -19.58 0.48 0.03
CA ASP A 278 -18.57 0.23 1.06
C ASP A 278 -17.69 1.45 1.33
N ASN A 279 -16.81 1.34 2.33
CA ASN A 279 -15.70 2.27 2.54
C ASN A 279 -14.75 2.18 1.34
N ILE A 280 -14.21 3.29 0.89
CA ILE A 280 -13.40 3.39 -0.32
C ILE A 280 -12.09 4.06 0.02
N THR A 281 -10.99 3.34 -0.10
CA THR A 281 -9.64 3.86 0.10
C THR A 281 -8.82 3.68 -1.16
N VAL A 282 -8.16 4.77 -1.57
CA VAL A 282 -7.34 4.82 -2.79
C VAL A 282 -6.03 5.52 -2.48
N VAL A 283 -4.92 4.89 -2.79
CA VAL A 283 -3.57 5.47 -2.68
C VAL A 283 -2.86 5.29 -4.01
N VAL A 284 -2.36 6.39 -4.57
CA VAL A 284 -1.59 6.38 -5.82
C VAL A 284 -0.23 6.99 -5.62
N ARG A 285 0.77 6.35 -6.23
CA ARG A 285 2.15 6.83 -6.27
C ARG A 285 2.73 6.67 -7.67
N ARG A 286 3.43 7.70 -8.15
CA ARG A 286 4.27 7.64 -9.36
C ARG A 286 5.53 8.49 -9.20
N VAL A 287 6.47 8.31 -10.10
CA VAL A 287 7.62 9.20 -10.24
C VAL A 287 7.38 10.13 -11.44
N VAL A 288 7.59 11.43 -11.24
CA VAL A 288 7.48 12.45 -12.28
C VAL A 288 8.85 13.11 -12.41
N PRO A 289 9.64 12.80 -13.47
CA PRO A 289 10.92 13.44 -13.67
C PRO A 289 10.76 14.96 -13.72
N GLN A 290 11.56 15.67 -12.92
CA GLN A 290 11.69 17.13 -13.01
C GLN A 290 12.86 17.45 -13.93
N GLU A 291 12.70 18.45 -14.79
CA GLU A 291 13.81 18.97 -15.59
C GLU A 291 14.93 19.44 -14.65
N ALA A 292 16.19 19.09 -14.97
CA ALA A 292 17.32 19.57 -14.21
C ALA A 292 17.33 21.12 -14.29
N ARG A 293 17.14 21.75 -13.13
CA ARG A 293 17.26 23.22 -13.00
C ARG A 293 18.72 23.62 -13.05
#